data_29829244860a265af8d64e362c90f190
#
_entry.id   29829244860a265af8d64e362c90f190
#
_cell.length_a   1.000
_cell.length_b   1.000
_cell.length_c   1.000
_cell.angle_alpha   90.00
_cell.angle_beta   90.00
_cell.angle_gamma   90.00
#
_symmetry.space_group_name_H-M   'P 1'
#
loop_
_entity.id
_entity.type
_entity.pdbx_description
1 polymer ?
#
loop_
_entity_poly.entity_id
_entity_poly.type
_entity_poly.pdbx_seq_one_letter_code
_entity_poly.pdbx_strand_id
1 'polypeptide(L)'
;MNKDLQALLNDDACRAAISQAPADVAALLLAGEAGEIITQNDAASELFHLDDGDLLATAFSDEANDLICDCADTGKEQHMTENCFGRLYYLTAVPHEKNVLVVLKPLPNTSKTGAYFACMDTFSRSVTQLHRLLPLVTDPQAAAALTREAGRLQRTAFHLSELLNPPIYGTMRITGCDLSRLCSDAANNVSRRLPEDKRDCIALNVPMQCEAQLDVVRVRAALYNLLTNAVAVSQEPGSVSLTLTVENRPAYDGETIDWAVITVSDRGPGLSADKLESALTAWRTSLMQHEQLQAANGRLYQGMGLAYAQLVAQAHEGEFTCEQRPDGGTAIRFAVPLFEPNIDKGEPSYRDYFFAPLSVENVELSVME
;
A
#
# COMPACT_ATOMS: atom_id res chain seq x y z
N MET A 1 21.07 7.67 25.98
CA MET A 1 19.74 7.95 26.53
C MET A 1 19.72 9.41 26.97
N ASN A 2 18.85 10.22 26.36
CA ASN A 2 18.77 11.66 26.68
C ASN A 2 18.20 11.82 28.10
N LYS A 3 18.81 12.69 28.94
CA LYS A 3 18.38 12.91 30.35
C LYS A 3 16.90 13.31 30.44
N ASP A 4 16.36 13.92 29.38
CA ASP A 4 14.97 14.37 29.31
C ASP A 4 13.99 13.18 29.10
N LEU A 5 14.42 12.11 28.49
CA LEU A 5 13.62 10.88 28.32
C LEU A 5 13.55 10.01 29.58
N GLN A 6 14.56 10.09 30.47
CA GLN A 6 14.53 9.37 31.76
C GLN A 6 13.59 10.01 32.79
N ALA A 7 13.27 11.32 32.63
CA ALA A 7 12.30 11.99 33.51
C ALA A 7 10.84 11.62 33.20
N LEU A 8 10.58 10.94 32.05
CA LEU A 8 9.26 10.57 31.54
C LEU A 8 8.68 9.30 32.18
N LEU A 9 9.37 8.65 33.10
CA LEU A 9 9.08 7.31 33.57
C LEU A 9 8.13 7.18 34.77
N ASN A 10 7.47 8.25 35.23
CA ASN A 10 6.40 8.20 36.23
C ASN A 10 5.08 8.63 35.60
N ASP A 11 3.96 7.97 35.95
CA ASP A 11 2.66 8.10 35.27
C ASP A 11 2.18 9.56 35.12
N ASP A 12 2.24 10.36 36.16
CA ASP A 12 1.96 11.81 36.12
C ASP A 12 3.04 12.61 35.36
N ALA A 13 4.28 12.13 35.38
CA ALA A 13 5.39 12.72 34.65
C ALA A 13 5.33 12.44 33.16
N CYS A 14 4.85 11.26 32.74
CA CYS A 14 4.66 10.89 31.34
C CYS A 14 3.60 11.79 30.68
N ARG A 15 2.44 11.95 31.32
CA ARG A 15 1.38 12.86 30.84
C ARG A 15 1.83 14.31 30.79
N ALA A 16 2.54 14.77 31.82
CA ALA A 16 3.09 16.13 31.86
C ALA A 16 4.11 16.37 30.74
N ALA A 17 4.92 15.37 30.43
CA ALA A 17 5.94 15.50 29.40
C ALA A 17 5.35 15.39 27.99
N ILE A 18 4.32 14.57 27.76
CA ILE A 18 3.57 14.55 26.50
C ILE A 18 2.97 15.94 26.23
N SER A 19 2.32 16.55 27.25
CA SER A 19 1.72 17.88 27.12
C SER A 19 2.74 19.04 27.05
N GLN A 20 3.98 18.82 27.49
CA GLN A 20 5.07 19.82 27.45
C GLN A 20 6.05 19.60 26.31
N ALA A 21 5.81 18.58 25.46
CA ALA A 21 6.63 18.36 24.27
C ALA A 21 6.62 19.61 23.35
N PRO A 22 7.74 19.91 22.67
CA PRO A 22 7.77 21.01 21.71
C PRO A 22 6.62 20.91 20.69
N ALA A 23 6.09 22.05 20.25
CA ALA A 23 4.92 22.11 19.37
C ALA A 23 5.08 21.36 18.01
N ASP A 24 6.31 21.06 17.62
CA ASP A 24 6.65 20.31 16.40
C ASP A 24 6.98 18.83 16.66
N VAL A 25 6.90 18.37 17.92
CA VAL A 25 7.18 16.99 18.33
C VAL A 25 5.88 16.30 18.72
N ALA A 26 5.45 15.32 17.93
CA ALA A 26 4.31 14.49 18.27
C ALA A 26 4.71 13.46 19.33
N ALA A 27 3.95 13.39 20.41
CA ALA A 27 4.16 12.43 21.49
C ALA A 27 2.83 11.79 21.90
N LEU A 28 2.83 10.45 22.00
CA LEU A 28 1.64 9.68 22.34
C LEU A 28 2.01 8.44 23.14
N LEU A 29 1.13 8.05 24.06
CA LEU A 29 1.25 6.85 24.86
C LEU A 29 0.28 5.81 24.32
N LEU A 30 0.80 4.63 24.00
CA LEU A 30 0.04 3.51 23.43
C LEU A 30 -0.11 2.38 24.45
N ALA A 31 -1.26 1.73 24.48
CA ALA A 31 -1.46 0.46 25.16
C ALA A 31 -0.66 -0.65 24.50
N GLY A 32 0.21 -1.36 25.23
CA GLY A 32 1.25 -2.23 24.71
C GLY A 32 0.78 -3.35 23.78
N GLU A 33 -0.38 -3.97 24.04
CA GLU A 33 -0.88 -5.09 23.22
C GLU A 33 -1.92 -4.65 22.17
N ALA A 34 -2.59 -3.52 22.37
CA ALA A 34 -3.71 -3.11 21.52
C ALA A 34 -3.34 -1.96 20.56
N GLY A 35 -2.25 -1.24 20.80
CA GLY A 35 -1.91 -0.05 20.03
C GLY A 35 -2.93 1.09 20.16
N GLU A 36 -3.79 1.05 21.19
CA GLU A 36 -4.78 2.06 21.50
C GLU A 36 -4.11 3.31 22.10
N ILE A 37 -4.49 4.49 21.65
CA ILE A 37 -3.97 5.76 22.16
C ILE A 37 -4.54 6.01 23.56
N ILE A 38 -3.68 5.98 24.57
CA ILE A 38 -4.07 6.30 25.94
C ILE A 38 -4.13 7.81 26.16
N THR A 39 -3.15 8.53 25.63
CA THR A 39 -3.09 9.99 25.65
C THR A 39 -2.07 10.48 24.62
N GLN A 40 -2.26 11.68 24.12
CA GLN A 40 -1.38 12.31 23.12
C GLN A 40 -1.33 13.82 23.32
N ASN A 41 -0.36 14.49 22.69
CA ASN A 41 -0.30 15.94 22.63
C ASN A 41 -0.98 16.48 21.36
N ASP A 42 -1.16 17.81 21.30
CA ASP A 42 -1.79 18.47 20.16
C ASP A 42 -1.07 18.17 18.83
N ALA A 43 0.26 18.09 18.84
CA ALA A 43 1.05 17.77 17.65
C ALA A 43 0.79 16.34 17.13
N ALA A 44 0.56 15.37 18.02
CA ALA A 44 0.19 14.01 17.63
C ALA A 44 -1.26 13.96 17.13
N SER A 45 -2.20 14.61 17.82
CA SER A 45 -3.58 14.70 17.38
C SER A 45 -3.72 15.41 16.02
N GLU A 46 -2.96 16.47 15.79
CA GLU A 46 -2.91 17.14 14.49
C GLU A 46 -2.25 16.29 13.42
N LEU A 47 -1.21 15.50 13.76
CA LEU A 47 -0.51 14.64 12.82
C LEU A 47 -1.36 13.47 12.37
N PHE A 48 -2.02 12.78 13.29
CA PHE A 48 -2.74 11.53 13.01
C PHE A 48 -4.24 11.73 12.84
N HIS A 49 -4.81 12.83 13.29
CA HIS A 49 -6.27 13.08 13.35
C HIS A 49 -7.04 11.97 14.06
N LEU A 50 -6.43 11.42 15.10
CA LEU A 50 -6.97 10.40 15.98
C LEU A 50 -7.21 10.99 17.36
N ASP A 51 -8.19 10.46 18.07
CA ASP A 51 -8.50 10.83 19.45
C ASP A 51 -7.97 9.77 20.43
N ASP A 52 -7.94 10.10 21.71
CA ASP A 52 -7.63 9.14 22.77
C ASP A 52 -8.66 7.99 22.71
N GLY A 53 -8.19 6.75 22.73
CA GLY A 53 -9.01 5.54 22.54
C GLY A 53 -9.05 5.00 21.10
N ASP A 54 -8.52 5.74 20.13
CA ASP A 54 -8.39 5.24 18.74
C ASP A 54 -7.18 4.29 18.62
N LEU A 55 -7.26 3.38 17.64
CA LEU A 55 -6.16 2.48 17.29
C LEU A 55 -5.18 3.17 16.34
N LEU A 56 -3.92 3.23 16.75
CA LEU A 56 -2.86 3.87 15.96
C LEU A 56 -2.28 2.98 14.83
N ALA A 57 -2.51 1.68 14.88
CA ALA A 57 -1.93 0.69 13.94
C ALA A 57 -2.13 1.03 12.45
N THR A 58 -3.12 1.86 12.12
CA THR A 58 -3.37 2.30 10.73
C THR A 58 -2.61 3.56 10.33
N ALA A 59 -1.96 4.23 11.26
CA ALA A 59 -1.30 5.52 11.05
C ALA A 59 0.21 5.39 10.82
N PHE A 60 0.79 4.26 11.19
CA PHE A 60 2.20 3.93 11.00
C PHE A 60 2.42 2.90 9.91
N SER A 61 3.66 2.84 9.40
CA SER A 61 4.10 1.70 8.61
C SER A 61 4.06 0.43 9.46
N ASP A 62 3.98 -0.71 8.80
CA ASP A 62 4.05 -2.01 9.48
C ASP A 62 5.37 -2.16 10.25
N GLU A 63 6.47 -1.64 9.69
CA GLU A 63 7.79 -1.65 10.33
C GLU A 63 7.81 -0.83 11.62
N ALA A 64 7.13 0.31 11.65
CA ALA A 64 7.00 1.11 12.85
C ALA A 64 6.09 0.43 13.88
N ASN A 65 5.03 -0.24 13.44
CA ASN A 65 4.17 -1.04 14.32
C ASN A 65 4.94 -2.22 14.93
N ASP A 66 5.70 -2.97 14.13
CA ASP A 66 6.54 -4.08 14.60
C ASP A 66 7.58 -3.57 15.62
N LEU A 67 8.22 -2.43 15.35
CA LEU A 67 9.18 -1.82 16.27
C LEU A 67 8.54 -1.41 17.60
N ILE A 68 7.31 -0.89 17.56
CA ILE A 68 6.56 -0.53 18.78
C ILE A 68 6.20 -1.80 19.57
N CYS A 69 5.76 -2.88 18.90
CA CYS A 69 5.51 -4.17 19.52
C CYS A 69 6.79 -4.76 20.13
N ASP A 70 7.90 -4.76 19.39
CA ASP A 70 9.20 -5.21 19.89
C ASP A 70 9.66 -4.41 21.10
N CYS A 71 9.39 -3.11 21.13
CA CYS A 71 9.67 -2.25 22.28
C CYS A 71 8.84 -2.69 23.50
N ALA A 72 7.55 -2.99 23.32
CA ALA A 72 6.68 -3.47 24.38
C ALA A 72 7.17 -4.83 24.93
N ASP A 73 7.48 -5.76 24.05
CA ASP A 73 7.87 -7.14 24.41
C ASP A 73 9.25 -7.22 25.04
N THR A 74 10.20 -6.49 24.49
CA THR A 74 11.60 -6.56 24.96
C THR A 74 11.91 -5.63 26.13
N GLY A 75 11.05 -4.65 26.36
CA GLY A 75 11.30 -3.59 27.36
C GLY A 75 12.52 -2.74 27.02
N LYS A 76 12.88 -2.62 25.75
CA LYS A 76 14.03 -1.83 25.28
C LYS A 76 13.58 -0.69 24.40
N GLU A 77 14.24 0.46 24.54
CA GLU A 77 14.06 1.59 23.66
C GLU A 77 14.44 1.22 22.21
N GLN A 78 13.59 1.59 21.26
CA GLN A 78 13.74 1.33 19.84
C GLN A 78 13.64 2.65 19.05
N HIS A 79 14.32 2.71 17.91
CA HIS A 79 14.25 3.90 17.05
C HIS A 79 14.32 3.53 15.59
N MET A 80 13.65 4.34 14.78
CA MET A 80 13.73 4.27 13.32
C MET A 80 13.44 5.63 12.70
N THR A 81 13.60 5.72 11.41
CA THR A 81 13.07 6.83 10.63
C THR A 81 11.73 6.39 10.05
N GLU A 82 10.68 7.12 10.39
CA GLU A 82 9.33 6.84 9.91
C GLU A 82 8.84 7.94 8.97
N ASN A 83 8.14 7.55 7.94
CA ASN A 83 7.50 8.47 7.00
C ASN A 83 6.02 8.62 7.37
N CYS A 84 5.71 9.55 8.24
CA CYS A 84 4.32 9.88 8.54
C CYS A 84 3.83 10.89 7.52
N PHE A 85 2.95 10.42 6.61
CA PHE A 85 2.25 11.27 5.65
C PHE A 85 3.20 12.11 4.76
N GLY A 86 4.33 11.51 4.35
CA GLY A 86 5.29 12.14 3.45
C GLY A 86 6.26 13.12 4.10
N ARG A 87 6.24 13.22 5.41
CA ARG A 87 7.26 13.88 6.19
C ARG A 87 8.04 12.86 7.00
N LEU A 88 9.37 12.93 6.93
CA LEU A 88 10.23 12.05 7.69
C LEU A 88 10.31 12.52 9.16
N TYR A 89 10.13 11.56 10.05
CA TYR A 89 10.27 11.74 11.48
C TYR A 89 11.30 10.74 12.01
N TYR A 90 12.03 11.15 13.02
CA TYR A 90 12.77 10.23 13.86
C TYR A 90 11.82 9.71 14.92
N LEU A 91 11.40 8.46 14.78
CA LEU A 91 10.53 7.76 15.72
C LEU A 91 11.39 7.16 16.82
N THR A 92 11.01 7.39 18.06
CA THR A 92 11.57 6.74 19.25
C THR A 92 10.42 6.08 20.00
N ALA A 93 10.49 4.77 20.20
CA ALA A 93 9.58 4.01 21.05
C ALA A 93 10.28 3.72 22.39
N VAL A 94 9.69 4.14 23.50
CA VAL A 94 10.25 3.99 24.85
C VAL A 94 9.28 3.12 25.66
N PRO A 95 9.75 2.01 26.26
CA PRO A 95 8.90 1.19 27.11
C PRO A 95 8.51 1.95 28.37
N HIS A 96 7.22 1.91 28.71
CA HIS A 96 6.66 2.54 29.90
C HIS A 96 5.68 1.59 30.58
N GLU A 97 6.12 0.83 31.58
CA GLU A 97 5.39 -0.24 32.25
C GLU A 97 4.90 -1.30 31.24
N LYS A 98 3.57 -1.36 31.00
CA LYS A 98 2.94 -2.21 29.99
C LYS A 98 2.61 -1.48 28.68
N ASN A 99 2.98 -0.22 28.59
CA ASN A 99 2.66 0.69 27.52
C ASN A 99 3.93 1.13 26.78
N VAL A 100 3.76 1.78 25.64
CA VAL A 100 4.88 2.33 24.87
C VAL A 100 4.65 3.82 24.65
N LEU A 101 5.61 4.64 25.07
CA LEU A 101 5.65 6.05 24.69
C LEU A 101 6.30 6.17 23.32
N VAL A 102 5.57 6.70 22.36
CA VAL A 102 6.08 6.98 21.03
C VAL A 102 6.29 8.48 20.86
N VAL A 103 7.48 8.85 20.44
CA VAL A 103 7.89 10.23 20.19
C VAL A 103 8.36 10.36 18.74
N LEU A 104 7.76 11.27 17.98
CA LEU A 104 8.12 11.56 16.61
C LEU A 104 8.69 12.98 16.52
N LYS A 105 9.97 13.05 16.24
CA LYS A 105 10.66 14.32 16.01
C LYS A 105 10.80 14.56 14.51
N PRO A 106 10.27 15.65 13.96
CA PRO A 106 10.39 15.93 12.54
C PRO A 106 11.85 16.08 12.13
N LEU A 107 12.23 15.41 11.05
CA LEU A 107 13.54 15.62 10.44
C LEU A 107 13.50 16.89 9.56
N PRO A 108 14.63 17.62 9.46
CA PRO A 108 14.69 18.83 8.65
C PRO A 108 14.29 18.52 7.20
N ASN A 109 13.29 19.21 6.72
CA ASN A 109 12.81 19.02 5.35
C ASN A 109 13.68 19.86 4.39
N THR A 110 14.64 19.24 3.74
CA THR A 110 15.64 19.93 2.91
C THR A 110 15.30 19.95 1.41
N SER A 111 14.15 19.41 0.98
CA SER A 111 13.84 19.27 -0.44
C SER A 111 12.43 19.75 -0.83
N LYS A 112 12.28 20.11 -2.13
CA LYS A 112 10.96 20.35 -2.77
C LYS A 112 10.01 19.16 -2.64
N THR A 113 10.54 17.97 -2.42
CA THR A 113 9.83 16.73 -2.16
C THR A 113 8.95 16.81 -0.91
N GLY A 114 9.40 17.49 0.14
CA GLY A 114 8.63 17.61 1.37
C GLY A 114 7.33 18.42 1.25
N ALA A 115 7.29 19.45 0.42
CA ALA A 115 6.04 20.18 0.17
C ALA A 115 5.01 19.31 -0.57
N TYR A 116 5.50 18.47 -1.47
CA TYR A 116 4.66 17.51 -2.18
C TYR A 116 4.08 16.46 -1.22
N PHE A 117 4.90 15.87 -0.36
CA PHE A 117 4.45 14.92 0.64
C PHE A 117 3.43 15.52 1.62
N ALA A 118 3.64 16.76 2.06
CA ALA A 118 2.67 17.47 2.89
C ALA A 118 1.31 17.67 2.19
N CYS A 119 1.31 17.91 0.86
CA CYS A 119 0.07 17.96 0.08
C CYS A 119 -0.61 16.59 0.00
N MET A 120 0.15 15.52 -0.25
CA MET A 120 -0.39 14.16 -0.33
C MET A 120 -0.94 13.69 1.00
N ASP A 121 -0.28 14.06 2.09
CA ASP A 121 -0.75 13.82 3.44
C ASP A 121 -2.09 14.52 3.71
N THR A 122 -2.18 15.82 3.45
CA THR A 122 -3.42 16.59 3.61
C THR A 122 -4.56 15.97 2.78
N PHE A 123 -4.24 15.48 1.58
CA PHE A 123 -5.20 14.82 0.72
C PHE A 123 -5.66 13.47 1.31
N SER A 124 -4.74 12.61 1.76
CA SER A 124 -5.05 11.33 2.39
C SER A 124 -5.90 11.51 3.66
N ARG A 125 -5.58 12.51 4.49
CA ARG A 125 -6.38 12.88 5.66
C ARG A 125 -7.80 13.28 5.28
N SER A 126 -7.96 14.11 4.25
CA SER A 126 -9.28 14.53 3.77
C SER A 126 -10.11 13.35 3.30
N VAL A 127 -9.51 12.37 2.61
CA VAL A 127 -10.17 11.13 2.20
C VAL A 127 -10.55 10.27 3.40
N THR A 128 -9.68 10.15 4.39
CA THR A 128 -9.98 9.44 5.64
C THR A 128 -11.15 10.08 6.38
N GLN A 129 -11.19 11.42 6.47
CA GLN A 129 -12.32 12.14 7.06
C GLN A 129 -13.62 11.91 6.27
N LEU A 130 -13.56 11.87 4.93
CA LEU A 130 -14.72 11.50 4.11
C LEU A 130 -15.24 10.11 4.48
N HIS A 131 -14.38 9.12 4.64
CA HIS A 131 -14.79 7.78 5.07
C HIS A 131 -15.47 7.77 6.44
N ARG A 132 -15.02 8.58 7.39
CA ARG A 132 -15.67 8.74 8.72
C ARG A 132 -17.05 9.38 8.63
N LEU A 133 -17.28 10.24 7.65
CA LEU A 133 -18.57 10.89 7.45
C LEU A 133 -19.57 10.05 6.65
N LEU A 134 -19.11 9.06 5.87
CA LEU A 134 -19.97 8.20 5.05
C LEU A 134 -21.10 7.52 5.83
N PRO A 135 -20.89 6.97 7.06
CA PRO A 135 -21.97 6.38 7.85
C PRO A 135 -23.09 7.38 8.24
N LEU A 136 -22.83 8.69 8.17
CA LEU A 136 -23.82 9.74 8.45
C LEU A 136 -24.71 10.06 7.23
N VAL A 137 -24.36 9.55 6.04
CA VAL A 137 -25.17 9.74 4.83
C VAL A 137 -26.33 8.76 4.86
N THR A 138 -27.55 9.29 4.98
CA THR A 138 -28.77 8.48 5.12
C THR A 138 -29.30 7.93 3.80
N ASP A 139 -28.93 8.54 2.67
CA ASP A 139 -29.28 8.04 1.33
C ASP A 139 -28.30 6.95 0.92
N PRO A 140 -28.73 5.68 0.72
CA PRO A 140 -27.85 4.59 0.36
C PRO A 140 -27.16 4.77 -1.00
N GLN A 141 -27.82 5.43 -1.96
CA GLN A 141 -27.24 5.67 -3.27
C GLN A 141 -26.13 6.73 -3.21
N ALA A 142 -26.38 7.80 -2.46
CA ALA A 142 -25.37 8.82 -2.22
C ALA A 142 -24.18 8.27 -1.40
N ALA A 143 -24.45 7.47 -0.38
CA ALA A 143 -23.41 6.81 0.41
C ALA A 143 -22.52 5.91 -0.46
N ALA A 144 -23.11 5.06 -1.30
CA ALA A 144 -22.37 4.20 -2.22
C ALA A 144 -21.54 5.01 -3.23
N ALA A 145 -22.11 6.08 -3.82
CA ALA A 145 -21.39 6.93 -4.75
C ALA A 145 -20.19 7.65 -4.09
N LEU A 146 -20.39 8.20 -2.90
CA LEU A 146 -19.31 8.84 -2.13
C LEU A 146 -18.24 7.86 -1.70
N THR A 147 -18.61 6.64 -1.30
CA THR A 147 -17.65 5.56 -0.97
C THR A 147 -16.75 5.24 -2.16
N ARG A 148 -17.35 5.08 -3.35
CA ARG A 148 -16.58 4.84 -4.58
C ARG A 148 -15.59 5.97 -4.87
N GLU A 149 -16.05 7.21 -4.82
CA GLU A 149 -15.18 8.36 -5.12
C GLU A 149 -14.08 8.53 -4.07
N ALA A 150 -14.38 8.32 -2.79
CA ALA A 150 -13.38 8.32 -1.73
C ALA A 150 -12.32 7.21 -1.95
N GLY A 151 -12.74 6.00 -2.30
CA GLY A 151 -11.83 4.91 -2.64
C GLY A 151 -10.95 5.20 -3.86
N ARG A 152 -11.53 5.79 -4.92
CA ARG A 152 -10.76 6.22 -6.11
C ARG A 152 -9.72 7.28 -5.77
N LEU A 153 -10.09 8.26 -4.97
CA LEU A 153 -9.18 9.30 -4.52
C LEU A 153 -8.02 8.70 -3.71
N GLN A 154 -8.32 7.78 -2.81
CA GLN A 154 -7.30 7.12 -1.99
C GLN A 154 -6.36 6.26 -2.83
N ARG A 155 -6.89 5.46 -3.77
CA ARG A 155 -6.09 4.69 -4.71
C ARG A 155 -5.13 5.59 -5.50
N THR A 156 -5.63 6.73 -5.98
CA THR A 156 -4.82 7.71 -6.69
C THR A 156 -3.69 8.26 -5.82
N ALA A 157 -4.02 8.63 -4.57
CA ALA A 157 -3.04 9.13 -3.62
C ALA A 157 -1.95 8.09 -3.33
N PHE A 158 -2.35 6.85 -3.10
CA PHE A 158 -1.45 5.74 -2.85
C PHE A 158 -0.49 5.50 -4.04
N HIS A 159 -1.04 5.32 -5.25
CA HIS A 159 -0.21 5.11 -6.43
C HIS A 159 0.74 6.29 -6.70
N LEU A 160 0.25 7.50 -6.55
CA LEU A 160 1.05 8.70 -6.78
C LEU A 160 2.17 8.82 -5.75
N SER A 161 1.89 8.51 -4.47
CA SER A 161 2.91 8.48 -3.41
C SER A 161 4.03 7.48 -3.73
N GLU A 162 3.67 6.26 -4.12
CA GLU A 162 4.63 5.21 -4.47
C GLU A 162 5.43 5.55 -5.74
N LEU A 163 4.77 6.10 -6.77
CA LEU A 163 5.43 6.48 -8.03
C LEU A 163 6.41 7.65 -7.86
N LEU A 164 6.16 8.55 -6.93
CA LEU A 164 7.03 9.71 -6.66
C LEU A 164 8.11 9.42 -5.62
N ASN A 165 7.90 8.40 -4.80
CA ASN A 165 8.88 7.89 -3.85
C ASN A 165 9.00 6.37 -4.00
N PRO A 166 9.65 5.91 -5.09
CA PRO A 166 9.74 4.49 -5.39
C PRO A 166 10.35 3.72 -4.22
N PRO A 167 9.76 2.60 -3.81
CA PRO A 167 10.38 1.73 -2.83
C PRO A 167 11.71 1.22 -3.37
N ILE A 168 12.73 1.23 -2.54
CA ILE A 168 13.98 0.54 -2.79
C ILE A 168 13.97 -0.78 -2.00
N TYR A 169 14.70 -1.78 -2.47
CA TYR A 169 14.69 -3.13 -1.85
C TYR A 169 14.84 -3.11 -0.32
N GLY A 170 15.73 -2.25 0.21
CA GLY A 170 15.94 -2.11 1.66
C GLY A 170 14.83 -1.41 2.45
N THR A 171 13.79 -0.88 1.77
CA THR A 171 12.61 -0.26 2.40
C THR A 171 11.32 -1.04 2.15
N MET A 172 11.41 -2.18 1.45
CA MET A 172 10.28 -3.07 1.23
C MET A 172 10.16 -4.07 2.38
N ARG A 173 8.93 -4.39 2.74
CA ARG A 173 8.63 -5.45 3.70
C ARG A 173 8.59 -6.79 2.98
N ILE A 174 9.75 -7.42 2.85
CA ILE A 174 9.87 -8.73 2.22
C ILE A 174 9.50 -9.81 3.23
N THR A 175 8.46 -10.58 2.92
CA THR A 175 7.99 -11.70 3.74
C THR A 175 7.78 -12.94 2.88
N GLY A 176 7.95 -14.13 3.49
CA GLY A 176 7.63 -15.38 2.83
C GLY A 176 6.12 -15.53 2.62
N CYS A 177 5.71 -15.89 1.41
CA CYS A 177 4.29 -16.12 1.09
C CYS A 177 4.11 -17.20 0.04
N ASP A 178 2.93 -17.83 0.02
CA ASP A 178 2.48 -18.66 -1.10
C ASP A 178 1.87 -17.77 -2.19
N LEU A 179 2.63 -17.52 -3.25
CA LEU A 179 2.21 -16.70 -4.37
C LEU A 179 1.04 -17.30 -5.15
N SER A 180 0.91 -18.64 -5.18
CA SER A 180 -0.25 -19.31 -5.77
C SER A 180 -1.55 -18.95 -5.06
N ARG A 181 -1.50 -18.93 -3.74
CA ARG A 181 -2.62 -18.49 -2.90
C ARG A 181 -2.90 -17.01 -3.08
N LEU A 182 -1.87 -16.17 -3.12
CA LEU A 182 -2.02 -14.72 -3.33
C LEU A 182 -2.73 -14.42 -4.68
N CYS A 183 -2.32 -15.09 -5.76
CA CYS A 183 -2.95 -14.99 -7.07
C CYS A 183 -4.41 -15.46 -7.05
N SER A 184 -4.68 -16.58 -6.41
CA SER A 184 -6.03 -17.15 -6.29
C SER A 184 -6.96 -16.24 -5.50
N ASP A 185 -6.49 -15.70 -4.37
CA ASP A 185 -7.24 -14.77 -3.54
C ASP A 185 -7.53 -13.46 -4.30
N ALA A 186 -6.56 -12.93 -5.03
CA ALA A 186 -6.74 -11.73 -5.85
C ALA A 186 -7.80 -11.94 -6.94
N ALA A 187 -7.73 -13.03 -7.70
CA ALA A 187 -8.71 -13.34 -8.72
C ALA A 187 -10.13 -13.54 -8.14
N ASN A 188 -10.24 -14.26 -7.03
CA ASN A 188 -11.51 -14.49 -6.34
C ASN A 188 -12.13 -13.18 -5.81
N ASN A 189 -11.32 -12.30 -5.26
CA ASN A 189 -11.78 -11.03 -4.70
C ASN A 189 -12.28 -10.10 -5.82
N VAL A 190 -11.60 -10.05 -6.96
CA VAL A 190 -12.06 -9.32 -8.16
C VAL A 190 -13.37 -9.92 -8.65
N SER A 191 -13.44 -11.25 -8.83
CA SER A 191 -14.66 -11.93 -9.31
C SER A 191 -15.88 -11.66 -8.42
N ARG A 192 -15.70 -11.64 -7.10
CA ARG A 192 -16.80 -11.36 -6.13
C ARG A 192 -17.37 -9.95 -6.26
N ARG A 193 -16.59 -8.98 -6.75
CA ARG A 193 -17.05 -7.58 -6.99
C ARG A 193 -17.80 -7.43 -8.30
N LEU A 194 -17.75 -8.43 -9.19
CA LEU A 194 -18.49 -8.42 -10.45
C LEU A 194 -19.95 -8.82 -10.25
N PRO A 195 -20.84 -8.35 -11.13
CA PRO A 195 -22.19 -8.90 -11.28
C PRO A 195 -22.16 -10.42 -11.40
N GLU A 196 -23.18 -11.09 -10.92
CA GLU A 196 -23.19 -12.55 -10.82
C GLU A 196 -22.98 -13.26 -12.17
N ASP A 197 -23.54 -12.71 -13.22
CA ASP A 197 -23.41 -13.17 -14.61
C ASP A 197 -22.02 -12.99 -15.21
N LYS A 198 -21.13 -12.25 -14.55
CA LYS A 198 -19.75 -11.95 -15.00
C LYS A 198 -18.66 -12.52 -14.09
N ARG A 199 -19.02 -13.21 -13.03
CA ARG A 199 -18.04 -13.76 -12.06
C ARG A 199 -17.10 -14.78 -12.66
N ASP A 200 -17.50 -15.43 -13.74
CA ASP A 200 -16.72 -16.46 -14.45
C ASP A 200 -15.79 -15.87 -15.52
N CYS A 201 -15.63 -14.56 -15.59
CA CYS A 201 -14.77 -13.93 -16.61
C CYS A 201 -13.29 -14.25 -16.41
N ILE A 202 -12.83 -14.54 -15.17
CA ILE A 202 -11.43 -14.81 -14.86
C ILE A 202 -11.17 -16.31 -14.81
N ALA A 203 -10.37 -16.81 -15.76
CA ALA A 203 -9.80 -18.15 -15.73
C ALA A 203 -8.48 -18.14 -14.95
N LEU A 204 -8.37 -19.01 -13.94
CA LEU A 204 -7.20 -19.13 -13.09
C LEU A 204 -6.39 -20.37 -13.45
N ASN A 205 -5.07 -20.21 -13.66
CA ASN A 205 -4.13 -21.30 -13.88
C ASN A 205 -2.86 -21.06 -13.07
N VAL A 206 -2.83 -21.59 -11.85
CA VAL A 206 -1.72 -21.44 -10.92
C VAL A 206 -1.28 -22.82 -10.42
N PRO A 207 0.00 -23.05 -10.10
CA PRO A 207 0.46 -24.27 -9.49
C PRO A 207 -0.17 -24.45 -8.10
N MET A 208 -0.06 -25.66 -7.54
CA MET A 208 -0.63 -25.96 -6.22
C MET A 208 0.03 -25.09 -5.12
N GLN A 209 1.32 -24.81 -5.27
CA GLN A 209 2.11 -24.01 -4.34
C GLN A 209 3.27 -23.32 -5.08
N CYS A 210 3.56 -22.07 -4.69
CA CYS A 210 4.73 -21.32 -5.17
C CYS A 210 5.20 -20.41 -4.02
N GLU A 211 6.22 -20.88 -3.30
CA GLU A 211 6.83 -20.09 -2.23
C GLU A 211 7.64 -18.94 -2.83
N ALA A 212 7.45 -17.74 -2.30
CA ALA A 212 8.13 -16.53 -2.75
C ALA A 212 8.42 -15.62 -1.56
N GLN A 213 9.44 -14.77 -1.69
CA GLN A 213 9.76 -13.70 -0.73
C GLN A 213 9.46 -12.36 -1.38
N LEU A 214 8.40 -11.71 -0.96
CA LEU A 214 7.84 -10.52 -1.61
C LEU A 214 7.30 -9.53 -0.59
N ASP A 215 7.19 -8.27 -0.99
CA ASP A 215 6.29 -7.32 -0.35
C ASP A 215 4.86 -7.66 -0.77
N VAL A 216 4.21 -8.47 0.05
CA VAL A 216 2.89 -9.04 -0.24
C VAL A 216 1.83 -7.97 -0.46
N VAL A 217 1.91 -6.85 0.26
CA VAL A 217 0.96 -5.74 0.15
C VAL A 217 1.06 -5.09 -1.23
N ARG A 218 2.28 -4.76 -1.65
CA ARG A 218 2.55 -4.12 -2.94
C ARG A 218 2.26 -5.04 -4.12
N VAL A 219 2.67 -6.31 -4.03
CA VAL A 219 2.38 -7.30 -5.10
C VAL A 219 0.87 -7.53 -5.22
N ARG A 220 0.14 -7.60 -4.12
CA ARG A 220 -1.32 -7.72 -4.13
C ARG A 220 -1.98 -6.51 -4.79
N ALA A 221 -1.55 -5.30 -4.46
CA ALA A 221 -2.05 -4.09 -5.11
C ALA A 221 -1.76 -4.09 -6.61
N ALA A 222 -0.57 -4.51 -7.03
CA ALA A 222 -0.22 -4.66 -8.43
C ALA A 222 -1.14 -5.68 -9.14
N LEU A 223 -1.39 -6.84 -8.52
CA LEU A 223 -2.31 -7.85 -9.06
C LEU A 223 -3.73 -7.31 -9.23
N TYR A 224 -4.27 -6.58 -8.24
CA TYR A 224 -5.58 -5.94 -8.37
C TYR A 224 -5.61 -4.93 -9.52
N ASN A 225 -4.55 -4.15 -9.71
CA ASN A 225 -4.45 -3.21 -10.82
C ASN A 225 -4.47 -3.92 -12.18
N LEU A 226 -3.73 -5.00 -12.32
CA LEU A 226 -3.70 -5.78 -13.56
C LEU A 226 -5.05 -6.44 -13.84
N LEU A 227 -5.64 -7.09 -12.84
CA LEU A 227 -6.93 -7.78 -12.98
C LEU A 227 -8.09 -6.82 -13.25
N THR A 228 -8.17 -5.69 -12.52
CA THR A 228 -9.24 -4.72 -12.74
C THR A 228 -9.15 -4.06 -14.12
N ASN A 229 -7.94 -3.81 -14.63
CA ASN A 229 -7.74 -3.31 -15.98
C ASN A 229 -8.19 -4.35 -17.04
N ALA A 230 -7.84 -5.62 -16.86
CA ALA A 230 -8.23 -6.68 -17.77
C ALA A 230 -9.76 -6.88 -17.81
N VAL A 231 -10.40 -6.92 -16.63
CA VAL A 231 -11.86 -7.06 -16.50
C VAL A 231 -12.60 -5.85 -17.06
N ALA A 232 -12.04 -4.63 -16.94
CA ALA A 232 -12.66 -3.41 -17.47
C ALA A 232 -12.84 -3.45 -19.00
N VAL A 233 -12.01 -4.20 -19.71
CA VAL A 233 -12.04 -4.29 -21.19
C VAL A 233 -12.56 -5.64 -21.70
N SER A 234 -12.79 -6.63 -20.83
CA SER A 234 -13.11 -8.00 -21.22
C SER A 234 -13.89 -8.70 -20.12
N GLN A 235 -15.21 -8.85 -20.29
CA GLN A 235 -16.11 -9.36 -19.25
C GLN A 235 -16.85 -10.65 -19.65
N GLU A 236 -16.52 -11.23 -20.80
CA GLU A 236 -17.07 -12.52 -21.22
C GLU A 236 -16.48 -13.67 -20.37
N PRO A 237 -17.18 -14.78 -20.19
CA PRO A 237 -16.66 -15.94 -19.46
C PRO A 237 -15.29 -16.40 -19.99
N GLY A 238 -14.30 -16.50 -19.10
CA GLY A 238 -12.93 -16.91 -19.44
C GLY A 238 -12.19 -15.94 -20.37
N SER A 239 -12.65 -14.71 -20.51
CA SER A 239 -12.01 -13.69 -21.36
C SER A 239 -10.78 -13.07 -20.73
N VAL A 240 -10.66 -13.14 -19.42
CA VAL A 240 -9.46 -12.77 -18.65
C VAL A 240 -8.81 -14.05 -18.14
N SER A 241 -7.48 -14.15 -18.19
CA SER A 241 -6.77 -15.24 -17.57
C SER A 241 -5.67 -14.72 -16.65
N LEU A 242 -5.52 -15.36 -15.50
CA LEU A 242 -4.38 -15.19 -14.61
C LEU A 242 -3.63 -16.51 -14.53
N THR A 243 -2.38 -16.50 -14.97
CA THR A 243 -1.50 -17.67 -14.99
C THR A 243 -0.27 -17.36 -14.15
N LEU A 244 0.13 -18.30 -13.30
CA LEU A 244 1.42 -18.29 -12.59
C LEU A 244 2.25 -19.46 -13.08
N THR A 245 3.46 -19.18 -13.54
CA THR A 245 4.45 -20.19 -13.95
C THR A 245 5.77 -19.94 -13.26
N VAL A 246 6.56 -21.00 -13.08
CA VAL A 246 7.94 -20.86 -12.63
C VAL A 246 8.85 -21.13 -13.83
N GLU A 247 9.73 -20.18 -14.13
CA GLU A 247 10.72 -20.24 -15.20
C GLU A 247 12.12 -20.29 -14.59
N ASN A 248 12.95 -21.21 -15.05
CA ASN A 248 14.36 -21.24 -14.65
C ASN A 248 15.17 -20.36 -15.61
N ARG A 249 15.86 -19.34 -15.11
CA ARG A 249 16.59 -18.36 -15.89
C ARG A 249 18.05 -18.27 -15.46
N PRO A 250 18.99 -17.99 -16.39
CA PRO A 250 20.39 -17.81 -16.05
C PRO A 250 20.58 -16.59 -15.13
N ALA A 251 21.34 -16.76 -14.06
CA ALA A 251 21.80 -15.71 -13.18
C ALA A 251 23.16 -15.14 -13.65
N TYR A 252 23.56 -14.04 -13.05
CA TYR A 252 24.76 -13.29 -13.47
C TYR A 252 26.09 -14.05 -13.22
N ASP A 253 26.09 -15.00 -12.26
CA ASP A 253 27.22 -15.83 -11.87
C ASP A 253 27.33 -17.14 -12.67
N GLY A 254 26.42 -17.37 -13.63
CA GLY A 254 26.34 -18.58 -14.43
C GLY A 254 25.53 -19.70 -13.81
N GLU A 255 24.98 -19.51 -12.61
CA GLU A 255 23.96 -20.36 -12.03
C GLU A 255 22.59 -20.08 -12.64
N THR A 256 21.58 -20.78 -12.20
CA THR A 256 20.20 -20.52 -12.61
C THR A 256 19.35 -20.17 -11.40
N ILE A 257 18.46 -19.24 -11.59
CA ILE A 257 17.50 -18.78 -10.58
C ILE A 257 16.08 -19.04 -11.09
N ASP A 258 15.23 -19.53 -10.22
CA ASP A 258 13.81 -19.67 -10.52
C ASP A 258 13.12 -18.29 -10.45
N TRP A 259 12.25 -18.06 -11.41
CA TRP A 259 11.43 -16.85 -11.51
C TRP A 259 9.96 -17.21 -11.47
N ALA A 260 9.21 -16.55 -10.61
CA ALA A 260 7.76 -16.57 -10.68
C ALA A 260 7.28 -15.57 -11.73
N VAL A 261 6.53 -16.04 -12.69
CA VAL A 261 5.97 -15.23 -13.77
C VAL A 261 4.45 -15.25 -13.69
N ILE A 262 3.87 -14.13 -13.29
CA ILE A 262 2.44 -13.92 -13.28
C ILE A 262 2.06 -13.26 -14.59
N THR A 263 1.16 -13.89 -15.35
CA THR A 263 0.65 -13.36 -16.61
C THR A 263 -0.85 -13.09 -16.48
N VAL A 264 -1.24 -11.84 -16.65
CA VAL A 264 -2.66 -11.44 -16.76
C VAL A 264 -2.93 -11.13 -18.22
N SER A 265 -3.87 -11.86 -18.82
CA SER A 265 -4.24 -11.67 -20.23
C SER A 265 -5.72 -11.35 -20.35
N ASP A 266 -6.06 -10.49 -21.31
CA ASP A 266 -7.43 -10.12 -21.65
C ASP A 266 -7.72 -10.37 -23.14
N ARG A 267 -8.99 -10.23 -23.55
CA ARG A 267 -9.46 -10.24 -24.95
C ARG A 267 -9.98 -8.88 -25.40
N GLY A 268 -9.50 -7.81 -24.76
CA GLY A 268 -9.86 -6.45 -25.11
C GLY A 268 -9.27 -5.96 -26.43
N PRO A 269 -9.25 -4.64 -26.66
CA PRO A 269 -8.75 -4.04 -27.91
C PRO A 269 -7.24 -4.19 -28.12
N GLY A 270 -6.51 -4.69 -27.11
CA GLY A 270 -5.06 -4.79 -27.13
C GLY A 270 -4.34 -3.47 -26.81
N LEU A 271 -3.12 -3.60 -26.31
CA LEU A 271 -2.25 -2.50 -25.97
C LEU A 271 -0.94 -2.65 -26.77
N SER A 272 -0.71 -1.76 -27.74
CA SER A 272 0.55 -1.76 -28.49
C SER A 272 1.70 -1.23 -27.60
N ALA A 273 2.94 -1.52 -27.99
CA ALA A 273 4.14 -1.07 -27.27
C ALA A 273 4.15 0.46 -27.07
N ASP A 274 3.82 1.23 -28.10
CA ASP A 274 3.77 2.71 -28.04
C ASP A 274 2.68 3.19 -27.06
N LYS A 275 1.53 2.52 -27.03
CA LYS A 275 0.45 2.83 -26.09
C LYS A 275 0.81 2.43 -24.67
N LEU A 276 1.56 1.35 -24.50
CA LEU A 276 2.07 0.96 -23.18
C LEU A 276 3.04 2.01 -22.65
N GLU A 277 4.04 2.40 -23.42
CA GLU A 277 4.99 3.44 -23.02
C GLU A 277 4.26 4.74 -22.65
N SER A 278 3.29 5.15 -23.49
CA SER A 278 2.43 6.28 -23.20
C SER A 278 1.64 6.10 -21.90
N ALA A 279 1.07 4.92 -21.64
CA ALA A 279 0.33 4.64 -20.42
C ALA A 279 1.23 4.63 -19.17
N LEU A 280 2.45 4.08 -19.28
CA LEU A 280 3.42 4.04 -18.19
C LEU A 280 3.96 5.43 -17.82
N THR A 281 3.98 6.36 -18.76
CA THR A 281 4.52 7.73 -18.58
C THR A 281 3.44 8.80 -18.46
N ALA A 282 2.19 8.50 -18.78
CA ALA A 282 1.07 9.46 -18.81
C ALA A 282 0.88 10.21 -17.49
N TRP A 283 1.11 9.55 -16.35
CA TRP A 283 1.01 10.18 -15.05
C TRP A 283 2.04 11.31 -14.86
N ARG A 284 3.26 11.18 -15.41
CA ARG A 284 4.31 12.22 -15.37
C ARG A 284 3.91 13.42 -16.22
N THR A 285 3.41 13.14 -17.42
CA THR A 285 2.94 14.18 -18.35
C THR A 285 1.75 14.93 -17.79
N SER A 286 0.82 14.22 -17.17
CA SER A 286 -0.36 14.80 -16.52
C SER A 286 -0.02 15.72 -15.36
N LEU A 287 1.00 15.40 -14.57
CA LEU A 287 1.49 16.28 -13.50
C LEU A 287 2.17 17.55 -14.03
N MET A 288 2.78 17.48 -15.23
CA MET A 288 3.50 18.60 -15.84
C MET A 288 2.61 19.54 -16.66
N GLN A 289 1.47 19.08 -17.15
CA GLN A 289 0.59 19.79 -18.09
C GLN A 289 -0.79 20.06 -17.49
N HIS A 290 -0.83 20.83 -16.43
CA HIS A 290 -2.06 21.13 -15.66
C HIS A 290 -3.21 21.71 -16.52
N GLU A 291 -2.91 22.41 -17.60
CA GLU A 291 -3.92 23.06 -18.47
C GLU A 291 -4.64 22.10 -19.44
N GLN A 292 -4.01 20.96 -19.79
CA GLN A 292 -4.62 19.99 -20.73
C GLN A 292 -5.51 18.95 -20.03
N LEU A 293 -5.46 18.86 -18.72
CA LEU A 293 -6.24 17.92 -17.92
C LEU A 293 -7.76 18.21 -17.90
N GLN A 294 -8.16 19.46 -18.10
CA GLN A 294 -9.57 19.85 -18.21
C GLN A 294 -10.21 19.38 -19.53
N ALA A 295 -9.41 19.13 -20.58
CA ALA A 295 -9.93 18.72 -21.88
C ALA A 295 -10.17 17.21 -22.03
N ALA A 296 -9.63 16.37 -21.15
CA ALA A 296 -9.68 14.90 -21.25
C ALA A 296 -10.82 14.25 -20.44
N ASN A 297 -12.02 14.83 -20.42
CA ASN A 297 -13.24 14.24 -19.87
C ASN A 297 -13.12 13.64 -18.45
N GLY A 298 -12.38 14.26 -17.57
CA GLY A 298 -12.31 13.86 -16.15
C GLY A 298 -11.60 12.52 -15.86
N ARG A 299 -10.92 11.92 -16.83
CA ARG A 299 -10.20 10.65 -16.66
C ARG A 299 -8.73 10.85 -16.26
N LEU A 300 -8.50 11.55 -15.18
CA LEU A 300 -7.17 11.82 -14.58
C LEU A 300 -6.39 10.55 -14.16
N TYR A 301 -7.06 9.39 -14.13
CA TYR A 301 -6.56 8.22 -13.42
C TYR A 301 -6.13 7.06 -14.34
N GLN A 302 -6.15 7.26 -15.66
CA GLN A 302 -5.70 6.22 -16.61
C GLN A 302 -4.18 6.20 -16.69
N GLY A 303 -3.58 5.06 -16.40
CA GLY A 303 -2.16 4.79 -16.55
C GLY A 303 -1.36 4.61 -15.26
N MET A 304 -1.81 5.13 -14.12
CA MET A 304 -1.05 4.96 -12.87
C MET A 304 -1.00 3.50 -12.38
N GLY A 305 -2.05 2.72 -12.58
CA GLY A 305 -2.08 1.33 -12.15
C GLY A 305 -1.05 0.44 -12.86
N LEU A 306 -0.83 0.63 -14.17
CA LEU A 306 0.22 -0.09 -14.90
C LEU A 306 1.61 0.40 -14.50
N ALA A 307 1.80 1.71 -14.36
CA ALA A 307 3.04 2.29 -13.90
C ALA A 307 3.39 1.83 -12.47
N TYR A 308 2.39 1.73 -11.59
CA TYR A 308 2.55 1.17 -10.26
C TYR A 308 2.96 -0.31 -10.29
N ALA A 309 2.28 -1.14 -11.10
CA ALA A 309 2.64 -2.55 -11.23
C ALA A 309 4.06 -2.75 -11.78
N GLN A 310 4.47 -1.93 -12.75
CA GLN A 310 5.86 -1.91 -13.24
C GLN A 310 6.84 -1.53 -12.14
N LEU A 311 6.53 -0.49 -11.37
CA LEU A 311 7.35 -0.06 -10.24
C LEU A 311 7.55 -1.18 -9.23
N VAL A 312 6.46 -1.87 -8.86
CA VAL A 312 6.51 -2.99 -7.90
C VAL A 312 7.38 -4.13 -8.43
N ALA A 313 7.27 -4.49 -9.72
CA ALA A 313 8.14 -5.50 -10.32
C ALA A 313 9.61 -5.08 -10.22
N GLN A 314 9.93 -3.86 -10.62
CA GLN A 314 11.30 -3.33 -10.58
C GLN A 314 11.86 -3.26 -9.15
N ALA A 315 11.05 -2.89 -8.17
CA ALA A 315 11.46 -2.87 -6.77
C ALA A 315 11.81 -4.26 -6.22
N HIS A 316 11.22 -5.33 -6.80
CA HIS A 316 11.53 -6.73 -6.49
C HIS A 316 12.64 -7.30 -7.39
N GLU A 317 13.43 -6.45 -8.05
CA GLU A 317 14.46 -6.87 -9.03
C GLU A 317 13.86 -7.69 -10.19
N GLY A 318 12.59 -7.48 -10.46
CA GLY A 318 11.78 -8.20 -11.42
C GLY A 318 11.62 -7.48 -12.75
N GLU A 319 10.83 -8.08 -13.62
CA GLU A 319 10.53 -7.61 -14.96
C GLU A 319 9.03 -7.36 -15.16
N PHE A 320 8.73 -6.35 -15.94
CA PHE A 320 7.37 -6.02 -16.34
C PHE A 320 7.30 -5.86 -17.86
N THR A 321 6.57 -6.75 -18.53
CA THR A 321 6.41 -6.70 -19.98
C THR A 321 4.94 -6.74 -20.37
N CYS A 322 4.63 -6.17 -21.53
CA CYS A 322 3.29 -6.18 -22.07
C CYS A 322 3.37 -6.54 -23.56
N GLU A 323 2.55 -7.46 -23.98
CA GLU A 323 2.50 -7.94 -25.36
C GLU A 323 1.06 -7.88 -25.87
N GLN A 324 0.91 -7.46 -27.13
CA GLN A 324 -0.35 -7.61 -27.82
C GLN A 324 -0.50 -9.06 -28.26
N ARG A 325 -1.63 -9.68 -27.94
CA ARG A 325 -1.88 -11.07 -28.28
C ARG A 325 -2.24 -11.22 -29.77
N PRO A 326 -1.83 -12.31 -30.41
CA PRO A 326 -2.17 -12.57 -31.82
C PRO A 326 -3.67 -12.72 -32.07
N ASP A 327 -4.41 -13.24 -31.08
CA ASP A 327 -5.86 -13.46 -31.11
C ASP A 327 -6.67 -12.27 -30.59
N GLY A 328 -6.02 -11.14 -30.40
CA GLY A 328 -6.59 -9.92 -29.82
C GLY A 328 -6.43 -9.85 -28.32
N GLY A 329 -6.43 -8.61 -27.77
CA GLY A 329 -6.22 -8.33 -26.36
C GLY A 329 -4.77 -8.13 -25.98
N THR A 330 -4.52 -8.12 -24.68
CA THR A 330 -3.22 -7.83 -24.07
C THR A 330 -2.79 -8.99 -23.16
N ALA A 331 -1.49 -9.26 -23.08
CA ALA A 331 -0.88 -10.08 -22.06
C ALA A 331 0.17 -9.25 -21.32
N ILE A 332 -0.01 -9.09 -20.02
CA ILE A 332 0.94 -8.40 -19.12
C ILE A 332 1.63 -9.46 -18.28
N ARG A 333 2.96 -9.45 -18.32
CA ARG A 333 3.82 -10.34 -17.53
C ARG A 333 4.47 -9.52 -16.41
N PHE A 334 4.25 -9.96 -15.22
CA PHE A 334 4.88 -9.48 -13.98
C PHE A 334 5.75 -10.62 -13.46
N ALA A 335 7.05 -10.49 -13.55
CA ALA A 335 8.00 -11.55 -13.20
C ALA A 335 8.90 -11.09 -12.06
N VAL A 336 9.12 -11.96 -11.08
CA VAL A 336 10.00 -11.71 -9.93
C VAL A 336 10.90 -12.91 -9.68
N PRO A 337 12.18 -12.71 -9.29
CA PRO A 337 13.05 -13.80 -8.94
C PRO A 337 12.60 -14.45 -7.63
N LEU A 338 12.73 -15.77 -7.55
CA LEU A 338 12.47 -16.56 -6.36
C LEU A 338 13.81 -16.79 -5.64
N PHE A 339 14.11 -15.96 -4.65
CA PHE A 339 15.28 -16.16 -3.81
C PHE A 339 15.05 -17.27 -2.79
N GLU A 340 16.09 -18.01 -2.43
CA GLU A 340 16.01 -18.99 -1.34
C GLU A 340 15.61 -18.30 -0.02
N PRO A 341 14.74 -18.93 0.78
CA PRO A 341 14.25 -18.34 2.00
C PRO A 341 15.37 -18.23 3.04
N ASN A 342 15.92 -17.06 3.19
CA ASN A 342 16.93 -16.74 4.19
C ASN A 342 16.37 -15.95 5.38
N ILE A 343 15.04 -15.84 5.49
CA ILE A 343 14.36 -15.05 6.53
C ILE A 343 13.33 -15.92 7.25
N ASP A 344 13.27 -15.78 8.56
CA ASP A 344 12.26 -16.41 9.40
C ASP A 344 10.85 -16.20 8.83
N LYS A 345 10.10 -17.27 8.69
CA LYS A 345 8.71 -17.27 8.24
C LYS A 345 7.82 -16.59 9.27
N GLY A 346 7.87 -15.29 9.33
CA GLY A 346 6.82 -14.50 9.96
C GLY A 346 5.57 -14.61 9.09
N GLU A 347 4.60 -15.40 9.47
CA GLU A 347 3.28 -15.30 8.84
C GLU A 347 2.74 -13.90 9.10
N PRO A 348 2.54 -13.06 8.07
CA PRO A 348 1.82 -11.83 8.28
C PRO A 348 0.42 -12.24 8.77
N SER A 349 -0.04 -11.62 9.84
CA SER A 349 -1.41 -11.82 10.33
C SER A 349 -2.37 -11.21 9.30
N TYR A 350 -2.74 -12.01 8.31
CA TYR A 350 -3.60 -11.64 7.18
C TYR A 350 -5.00 -11.19 7.58
N ARG A 351 -5.42 -11.40 8.84
CA ARG A 351 -6.82 -11.28 9.24
C ARG A 351 -7.32 -9.86 9.44
N ASP A 352 -6.46 -8.93 9.83
CA ASP A 352 -6.93 -7.61 10.30
C ASP A 352 -7.01 -6.54 9.19
N TYR A 353 -6.31 -6.72 8.06
CA TYR A 353 -6.30 -5.76 6.96
C TYR A 353 -7.45 -5.94 5.95
N PHE A 354 -8.13 -7.09 5.90
CA PHE A 354 -9.10 -7.40 4.85
C PHE A 354 -10.46 -6.69 4.99
N PHE A 355 -10.82 -6.24 6.18
CA PHE A 355 -12.15 -5.68 6.45
C PHE A 355 -12.12 -4.19 6.80
N ALA A 356 -10.97 -3.57 6.91
CA ALA A 356 -10.88 -2.15 7.15
C ALA A 356 -11.28 -1.36 5.89
N PRO A 357 -12.02 -0.24 6.01
CA PRO A 357 -12.37 0.61 4.86
C PRO A 357 -11.18 1.04 4.01
N LEU A 358 -9.99 1.10 4.61
CA LEU A 358 -8.72 1.51 4.00
C LEU A 358 -7.82 0.33 3.64
N SER A 359 -8.33 -0.91 3.65
CA SER A 359 -7.55 -2.07 3.20
C SER A 359 -7.15 -1.93 1.73
N VAL A 360 -5.98 -2.47 1.37
CA VAL A 360 -5.50 -2.50 -0.02
C VAL A 360 -6.58 -3.04 -0.97
N GLU A 361 -7.31 -4.07 -0.54
CA GLU A 361 -8.41 -4.64 -1.31
C GLU A 361 -9.52 -3.63 -1.57
N ASN A 362 -10.03 -2.96 -0.53
CA ASN A 362 -11.11 -1.99 -0.69
C ASN A 362 -10.67 -0.77 -1.51
N VAL A 363 -9.44 -0.30 -1.33
CA VAL A 363 -8.87 0.81 -2.08
C VAL A 363 -8.71 0.45 -3.56
N GLU A 364 -8.06 -0.68 -3.85
CA GLU A 364 -7.78 -1.07 -5.23
C GLU A 364 -9.03 -1.52 -5.99
N LEU A 365 -9.98 -2.18 -5.32
CA LEU A 365 -11.22 -2.64 -5.94
C LEU A 365 -12.32 -1.58 -5.99
N SER A 366 -12.12 -0.39 -5.43
CA SER A 366 -13.09 0.72 -5.46
C SER A 366 -13.48 1.18 -6.87
N VAL A 367 -12.67 0.84 -7.87
CA VAL A 367 -12.96 1.16 -9.29
C VAL A 367 -13.98 0.24 -9.94
N MET A 368 -14.34 -0.87 -9.30
CA MET A 368 -15.25 -1.90 -9.82
C MET A 368 -16.69 -1.71 -9.35
N GLU A 369 -16.92 -0.89 -8.34
CA GLU A 369 -18.24 -0.56 -7.81
C GLU A 369 -18.82 0.65 -8.58
#